data_25316fce19ea0bbf739ab54880e49184
#
_entry.id   25316fce19ea0bbf739ab54880e49184
#
_cell.length_a   1.000
_cell.length_b   1.000
_cell.length_c   1.000
_cell.angle_alpha   90.00
_cell.angle_beta   90.00
_cell.angle_gamma   90.00
#
_symmetry.space_group_name_H-M   'P 1'
#
loop_
_entity.id
_entity.type
_entity.pdbx_description
1 polymer ?
#
loop_
_entity_poly.entity_id
_entity_poly.type
_entity_poly.pdbx_seq_one_letter_code
_entity_poly.pdbx_strand_id
1 'polypeptide(L)'
;LIGIWWGGYAAGVGLAVALSTLGPASALSWTLVGPILLVPLLACAVALGREARDDEWLLGPRLDGSALPVWVRRALRPALWGTAVLLAIGAVLVVSMVALSWDRVVAVQTAIGGGAMAALTTWLVQGASLPNLALWALSFLAGPGVSVVDGASLTWSGSSSGLLPLVPVFAALPQPGAFPWFMVLVVIVPILCGGFIGRRALAGVARLSDLRTKLLVAGSAAVGTAMLIGALDLVGGATLGAYRLSDVGAPAGWLTLALAGELL
;
A
#
# COMPACT_ATOMS: atom_id res chain seq x y z
N LEU A 1 -1.72 17.31 -19.43
CA LEU A 1 -0.52 16.50 -19.15
C LEU A 1 -0.88 15.19 -18.44
N ILE A 2 -1.60 15.23 -17.32
CA ILE A 2 -2.01 14.04 -16.55
C ILE A 2 -2.82 13.07 -17.41
N GLY A 3 -3.78 13.56 -18.20
CA GLY A 3 -4.61 12.73 -19.09
C GLY A 3 -3.81 12.04 -20.22
N ILE A 4 -2.79 12.68 -20.77
CA ILE A 4 -1.91 12.10 -21.79
C ILE A 4 -1.06 10.99 -21.16
N TRP A 5 -0.55 11.21 -19.97
CA TRP A 5 0.24 10.22 -19.23
C TRP A 5 -0.59 8.99 -18.84
N TRP A 6 -1.82 9.20 -18.37
CA TRP A 6 -2.78 8.13 -18.09
C TRP A 6 -3.14 7.34 -19.35
N GLY A 7 -3.39 8.04 -20.46
CA GLY A 7 -3.69 7.41 -21.74
C GLY A 7 -2.54 6.55 -22.25
N GLY A 8 -1.30 7.04 -22.15
CA GLY A 8 -0.10 6.28 -22.52
C GLY A 8 0.11 5.04 -21.63
N TYR A 9 -0.09 5.19 -20.33
CA TYR A 9 0.01 4.05 -19.39
C TYR A 9 -1.08 3.00 -19.67
N ALA A 10 -2.34 3.42 -19.83
CA ALA A 10 -3.45 2.51 -20.12
C ALA A 10 -3.26 1.79 -21.46
N ALA A 11 -2.76 2.50 -22.48
CA ALA A 11 -2.43 1.89 -23.79
C ALA A 11 -1.30 0.87 -23.66
N GLY A 12 -0.24 1.16 -22.89
CA GLY A 12 0.86 0.23 -22.63
C GLY A 12 0.40 -1.05 -21.92
N VAL A 13 -0.43 -0.90 -20.88
CA VAL A 13 -1.03 -2.05 -20.18
C VAL A 13 -1.97 -2.83 -21.10
N GLY A 14 -2.82 -2.13 -21.88
CA GLY A 14 -3.70 -2.77 -22.86
C GLY A 14 -2.95 -3.59 -23.89
N LEU A 15 -1.81 -3.07 -24.39
CA LEU A 15 -0.93 -3.79 -25.30
C LEU A 15 -0.30 -5.02 -24.62
N ALA A 16 0.19 -4.90 -23.40
CA ALA A 16 0.75 -6.01 -22.65
C ALA A 16 -0.29 -7.12 -22.40
N VAL A 17 -1.53 -6.76 -22.10
CA VAL A 17 -2.67 -7.69 -21.99
C VAL A 17 -2.94 -8.37 -23.32
N ALA A 18 -3.03 -7.62 -24.42
CA ALA A 18 -3.25 -8.18 -25.75
C ALA A 18 -2.13 -9.16 -26.14
N LEU A 19 -0.87 -8.85 -25.84
CA LEU A 19 0.25 -9.76 -26.08
C LEU A 19 0.19 -11.01 -25.20
N SER A 20 -0.30 -10.91 -23.96
CA SER A 20 -0.46 -12.06 -23.08
C SER A 20 -1.50 -13.07 -23.56
N THR A 21 -2.48 -12.64 -24.37
CA THR A 21 -3.47 -13.55 -24.97
C THR A 21 -2.89 -14.44 -26.07
N LEU A 22 -1.70 -14.12 -26.57
CA LEU A 22 -0.97 -14.97 -27.54
C LEU A 22 -0.23 -16.13 -26.85
N GLY A 23 -0.17 -16.14 -25.52
CA GLY A 23 0.46 -17.18 -24.71
C GLY A 23 -0.55 -18.18 -24.13
N PRO A 24 -0.08 -19.27 -23.51
CA PRO A 24 -0.92 -20.29 -22.88
C PRO A 24 -1.64 -19.79 -21.61
N ALA A 25 -1.28 -18.62 -21.09
CA ALA A 25 -1.91 -18.00 -19.93
C ALA A 25 -2.48 -16.64 -20.35
N SER A 26 -3.80 -16.53 -20.39
CA SER A 26 -4.46 -15.25 -20.65
C SER A 26 -4.55 -14.43 -19.36
N ALA A 27 -3.98 -13.23 -19.36
CA ALA A 27 -4.07 -12.27 -18.27
C ALA A 27 -5.36 -11.42 -18.32
N LEU A 28 -6.38 -11.85 -19.06
CA LEU A 28 -7.64 -11.13 -19.18
C LEU A 28 -8.48 -11.38 -17.94
N SER A 29 -8.24 -10.61 -16.88
CA SER A 29 -9.04 -10.66 -15.66
C SER A 29 -9.22 -9.26 -15.07
N TRP A 30 -10.28 -9.08 -14.33
CA TRP A 30 -10.56 -7.87 -13.55
C TRP A 30 -9.40 -7.48 -12.62
N THR A 31 -8.46 -8.40 -12.35
CA THR A 31 -7.26 -8.19 -11.55
C THR A 31 -6.28 -7.16 -12.15
N LEU A 32 -6.36 -6.91 -13.46
CA LEU A 32 -5.54 -5.89 -14.13
C LEU A 32 -6.05 -4.46 -13.90
N VAL A 33 -7.31 -4.31 -13.49
CA VAL A 33 -7.88 -2.99 -13.15
C VAL A 33 -7.13 -2.38 -11.96
N GLY A 34 -6.73 -3.22 -10.99
CA GLY A 34 -5.95 -2.79 -9.84
C GLY A 34 -4.65 -2.07 -10.22
N PRO A 35 -3.70 -2.72 -10.89
CA PRO A 35 -2.44 -2.09 -11.32
C PRO A 35 -2.64 -0.88 -12.24
N ILE A 36 -3.63 -0.91 -13.13
CA ILE A 36 -3.95 0.21 -14.04
C ILE A 36 -4.32 1.47 -13.28
N LEU A 37 -5.00 1.33 -12.15
CA LEU A 37 -5.39 2.47 -11.31
C LEU A 37 -4.34 2.80 -10.24
N LEU A 38 -3.72 1.81 -9.62
CA LEU A 38 -2.82 1.96 -8.49
C LEU A 38 -1.52 2.69 -8.88
N VAL A 39 -0.90 2.32 -9.99
CA VAL A 39 0.36 2.94 -10.43
C VAL A 39 0.20 4.43 -10.76
N PRO A 40 -0.82 4.85 -11.54
CA PRO A 40 -1.08 6.27 -11.75
C PRO A 40 -1.47 7.01 -10.47
N LEU A 41 -2.25 6.37 -9.59
CA LEU A 41 -2.65 6.98 -8.32
C LEU A 41 -1.45 7.22 -7.40
N LEU A 42 -0.53 6.27 -7.31
CA LEU A 42 0.73 6.42 -6.57
C LEU A 42 1.62 7.50 -7.18
N ALA A 43 1.75 7.53 -8.51
CA ALA A 43 2.49 8.58 -9.20
C ALA A 43 1.87 9.96 -8.95
N CYS A 44 0.53 10.07 -8.99
CA CYS A 44 -0.17 11.29 -8.60
C CYS A 44 0.04 11.63 -7.12
N ALA A 45 -0.01 10.67 -6.22
CA ALA A 45 0.24 10.88 -4.79
C ALA A 45 1.68 11.38 -4.54
N VAL A 46 2.67 10.80 -5.23
CA VAL A 46 4.07 11.27 -5.18
C VAL A 46 4.22 12.67 -5.77
N ALA A 47 3.59 12.95 -6.92
CA ALA A 47 3.61 14.26 -7.55
C ALA A 47 2.94 15.31 -6.65
N LEU A 48 1.75 15.00 -6.12
CA LEU A 48 1.05 15.86 -5.17
C LEU A 48 1.84 16.04 -3.85
N GLY A 49 2.54 15.00 -3.39
CA GLY A 49 3.43 15.05 -2.23
C GLY A 49 4.65 15.95 -2.47
N ARG A 50 5.20 16.01 -3.70
CA ARG A 50 6.27 16.93 -4.08
C ARG A 50 5.77 18.37 -4.16
N GLU A 51 4.66 18.58 -4.82
CA GLU A 51 4.04 19.90 -4.97
C GLU A 51 3.47 20.45 -3.66
N ALA A 52 3.09 19.55 -2.75
CA ALA A 52 2.71 19.89 -1.39
C ALA A 52 3.91 20.41 -0.53
N ARG A 53 5.13 20.37 -1.01
CA ARG A 53 6.29 21.04 -0.39
C ARG A 53 6.33 22.54 -0.70
N ASP A 54 5.82 22.94 -1.85
CA ASP A 54 5.72 24.34 -2.21
C ASP A 54 4.47 24.95 -1.57
N ASP A 55 4.52 26.22 -1.16
CA ASP A 55 3.43 26.91 -0.48
C ASP A 55 2.17 27.06 -1.34
N GLU A 56 2.29 26.86 -2.65
CA GLU A 56 1.19 26.88 -3.61
C GLU A 56 0.64 25.47 -3.84
N TRP A 57 -0.33 25.08 -3.02
CA TRP A 57 -1.09 23.85 -3.19
C TRP A 57 -2.05 23.94 -4.39
N LEU A 58 -1.75 23.25 -5.49
CA LEU A 58 -2.53 23.29 -6.73
C LEU A 58 -4.03 22.99 -6.61
N LEU A 59 -4.40 22.16 -5.65
CA LEU A 59 -5.81 21.84 -5.40
C LEU A 59 -6.48 22.89 -4.50
N GLY A 60 -5.71 23.71 -3.78
CA GLY A 60 -6.24 24.70 -2.85
C GLY A 60 -7.28 25.63 -3.50
N PRO A 61 -6.93 26.36 -4.59
CA PRO A 61 -7.87 27.26 -5.25
C PRO A 61 -9.09 26.56 -5.86
N ARG A 62 -8.93 25.32 -6.35
CA ARG A 62 -10.04 24.53 -6.91
C ARG A 62 -11.00 24.00 -5.85
N LEU A 63 -10.51 23.78 -4.64
CA LEU A 63 -11.32 23.31 -3.52
C LEU A 63 -12.03 24.46 -2.80
N ASP A 64 -11.58 25.71 -2.95
CA ASP A 64 -12.20 26.88 -2.31
C ASP A 64 -13.64 27.12 -2.77
N GLY A 65 -13.99 26.73 -4.01
CA GLY A 65 -15.36 26.75 -4.52
C GLY A 65 -16.15 25.46 -4.27
N SER A 66 -15.58 24.44 -3.61
CA SER A 66 -16.25 23.17 -3.40
C SER A 66 -17.24 23.22 -2.22
N ALA A 67 -18.28 22.35 -2.27
CA ALA A 67 -19.22 22.17 -1.16
C ALA A 67 -18.61 21.47 0.08
N LEU A 68 -17.30 21.14 0.05
CA LEU A 68 -16.63 20.46 1.16
C LEU A 68 -16.46 21.39 2.37
N PRO A 69 -16.74 20.90 3.59
CA PRO A 69 -16.47 21.64 4.81
C PRO A 69 -15.00 22.04 4.93
N VAL A 70 -14.73 23.20 5.50
CA VAL A 70 -13.36 23.77 5.63
C VAL A 70 -12.41 22.81 6.35
N TRP A 71 -12.88 22.09 7.36
CA TRP A 71 -12.07 21.13 8.11
C TRP A 71 -11.66 19.93 7.25
N VAL A 72 -12.50 19.44 6.31
CA VAL A 72 -12.16 18.39 5.36
C VAL A 72 -11.08 18.88 4.39
N ARG A 73 -11.26 20.06 3.81
CA ARG A 73 -10.28 20.65 2.88
C ARG A 73 -8.89 20.78 3.51
N ARG A 74 -8.83 21.22 4.76
CA ARG A 74 -7.57 21.32 5.52
C ARG A 74 -6.94 19.96 5.85
N ALA A 75 -7.75 18.92 5.97
CA ALA A 75 -7.30 17.57 6.25
C ALA A 75 -6.72 16.82 5.04
N LEU A 76 -7.08 17.19 3.82
CA LEU A 76 -6.69 16.46 2.60
C LEU A 76 -5.16 16.36 2.43
N ARG A 77 -4.45 17.48 2.55
CA ARG A 77 -2.99 17.49 2.41
C ARG A 77 -2.30 16.64 3.49
N PRO A 78 -2.61 16.78 4.79
CA PRO A 78 -2.10 15.87 5.82
C PRO A 78 -2.44 14.40 5.57
N ALA A 79 -3.65 14.08 5.09
CA ALA A 79 -4.06 12.72 4.78
C ALA A 79 -3.21 12.10 3.66
N LEU A 80 -2.97 12.83 2.57
CA LEU A 80 -2.09 12.38 1.49
C LEU A 80 -0.66 12.16 1.98
N TRP A 81 -0.13 13.05 2.82
CA TRP A 81 1.17 12.86 3.45
C TRP A 81 1.21 11.64 4.36
N GLY A 82 0.17 11.43 5.16
CA GLY A 82 0.03 10.24 6.00
C GLY A 82 0.05 8.97 5.17
N THR A 83 -0.71 8.92 4.09
CA THR A 83 -0.74 7.81 3.15
C THR A 83 0.64 7.54 2.56
N ALA A 84 1.34 8.57 2.08
CA ALA A 84 2.67 8.42 1.51
C ALA A 84 3.70 7.91 2.54
N VAL A 85 3.64 8.42 3.77
CA VAL A 85 4.53 7.99 4.87
C VAL A 85 4.27 6.54 5.25
N LEU A 86 3.02 6.14 5.41
CA LEU A 86 2.66 4.76 5.73
C LEU A 86 3.13 3.81 4.62
N LEU A 87 2.85 4.11 3.36
CA LEU A 87 3.32 3.30 2.24
C LEU A 87 4.85 3.20 2.20
N ALA A 88 5.56 4.30 2.47
CA ALA A 88 7.02 4.28 2.56
C ALA A 88 7.52 3.38 3.70
N ILE A 89 6.87 3.40 4.86
CA ILE A 89 7.20 2.52 5.99
C ILE A 89 6.96 1.05 5.61
N GLY A 90 5.81 0.74 5.01
CA GLY A 90 5.52 -0.61 4.51
C GLY A 90 6.56 -1.08 3.48
N ALA A 91 6.93 -0.23 2.53
CA ALA A 91 7.94 -0.54 1.52
C ALA A 91 9.33 -0.76 2.16
N VAL A 92 9.72 0.07 3.12
CA VAL A 92 10.98 -0.10 3.87
C VAL A 92 10.98 -1.43 4.62
N LEU A 93 9.86 -1.80 5.25
CA LEU A 93 9.74 -3.09 5.93
C LEU A 93 9.94 -4.26 4.96
N VAL A 94 9.28 -4.24 3.79
CA VAL A 94 9.42 -5.28 2.77
C VAL A 94 10.87 -5.37 2.28
N VAL A 95 11.49 -4.25 1.92
CA VAL A 95 12.87 -4.21 1.44
C VAL A 95 13.83 -4.71 2.53
N SER A 96 13.60 -4.35 3.79
CA SER A 96 14.40 -4.83 4.92
C SER A 96 14.28 -6.35 5.09
N MET A 97 13.07 -6.91 4.98
CA MET A 97 12.85 -8.35 5.05
C MET A 97 13.55 -9.10 3.91
N VAL A 98 13.48 -8.57 2.69
CA VAL A 98 14.20 -9.11 1.52
C VAL A 98 15.71 -9.08 1.76
N ALA A 99 16.25 -7.98 2.25
CA ALA A 99 17.67 -7.83 2.53
C ALA A 99 18.16 -8.80 3.63
N LEU A 100 17.40 -8.93 4.73
CA LEU A 100 17.71 -9.86 5.83
C LEU A 100 17.58 -11.33 5.42
N SER A 101 16.82 -11.63 4.38
CA SER A 101 16.58 -12.98 3.88
C SER A 101 17.22 -13.24 2.52
N TRP A 102 18.24 -12.45 2.16
CA TRP A 102 18.82 -12.43 0.81
C TRP A 102 19.20 -13.80 0.28
N ASP A 103 19.85 -14.63 1.09
CA ASP A 103 20.28 -15.97 0.68
C ASP A 103 19.10 -16.85 0.26
N ARG A 104 17.99 -16.79 1.00
CA ARG A 104 16.75 -17.53 0.67
C ARG A 104 16.10 -17.01 -0.61
N VAL A 105 16.07 -15.69 -0.76
CA VAL A 105 15.51 -15.03 -1.94
C VAL A 105 16.30 -15.41 -3.19
N VAL A 106 17.64 -15.38 -3.13
CA VAL A 106 18.53 -15.79 -4.21
C VAL A 106 18.40 -17.30 -4.50
N ALA A 107 18.27 -18.14 -3.46
CA ALA A 107 18.08 -19.57 -3.65
C ALA A 107 16.80 -19.88 -4.44
N VAL A 108 15.67 -19.20 -4.13
CA VAL A 108 14.42 -19.34 -4.91
C VAL A 108 14.60 -18.80 -6.33
N GLN A 109 15.28 -17.66 -6.51
CA GLN A 109 15.55 -17.11 -7.85
C GLN A 109 16.38 -18.08 -8.70
N THR A 110 17.38 -18.71 -8.12
CA THR A 110 18.20 -19.69 -8.83
C THR A 110 17.44 -20.97 -9.15
N ALA A 111 16.54 -21.41 -8.27
CA ALA A 111 15.68 -22.57 -8.49
C ALA A 111 14.68 -22.36 -9.66
N ILE A 112 14.21 -21.13 -9.88
CA ILE A 112 13.37 -20.79 -11.03
C ILE A 112 14.16 -20.94 -12.34
N GLY A 113 15.45 -20.66 -12.34
CA GLY A 113 16.31 -20.75 -13.53
C GLY A 113 16.05 -19.64 -14.55
N GLY A 114 16.27 -19.93 -15.84
CA GLY A 114 15.95 -19.04 -16.96
C GLY A 114 17.01 -17.97 -17.28
N GLY A 115 18.16 -17.98 -16.60
CA GLY A 115 19.28 -17.08 -16.88
C GLY A 115 19.03 -15.62 -16.49
N ALA A 116 19.92 -14.72 -16.92
CA ALA A 116 19.93 -13.32 -16.50
C ALA A 116 18.66 -12.54 -16.90
N MET A 117 18.11 -12.81 -18.08
CA MET A 117 16.90 -12.13 -18.56
C MET A 117 15.66 -12.50 -17.74
N ALA A 118 15.51 -13.78 -17.40
CA ALA A 118 14.42 -14.22 -16.52
C ALA A 118 14.57 -13.62 -15.12
N ALA A 119 15.78 -13.57 -14.58
CA ALA A 119 16.06 -12.94 -13.32
C ALA A 119 15.70 -11.45 -13.33
N LEU A 120 16.13 -10.70 -14.36
CA LEU A 120 15.80 -9.28 -14.52
C LEU A 120 14.28 -9.07 -14.57
N THR A 121 13.57 -9.86 -15.38
CA THR A 121 12.11 -9.78 -15.50
C THR A 121 11.44 -10.05 -14.15
N THR A 122 11.88 -11.08 -13.43
CA THR A 122 11.34 -11.40 -12.09
C THR A 122 11.54 -10.24 -11.11
N TRP A 123 12.72 -9.64 -11.07
CA TRP A 123 13.00 -8.50 -10.20
C TRP A 123 12.20 -7.25 -10.58
N LEU A 124 12.00 -6.99 -11.87
CA LEU A 124 11.17 -5.88 -12.32
C LEU A 124 9.70 -6.06 -11.91
N VAL A 125 9.15 -7.27 -12.08
CA VAL A 125 7.78 -7.59 -11.68
C VAL A 125 7.61 -7.46 -10.17
N GLN A 126 8.55 -7.97 -9.38
CA GLN A 126 8.51 -7.85 -7.92
C GLN A 126 8.66 -6.38 -7.48
N GLY A 127 9.53 -5.61 -8.12
CA GLY A 127 9.65 -4.17 -7.87
C GLY A 127 8.37 -3.41 -8.19
N ALA A 128 7.69 -3.75 -9.28
CA ALA A 128 6.39 -3.18 -9.63
C ALA A 128 5.29 -3.56 -8.62
N SER A 129 5.42 -4.71 -7.95
CA SER A 129 4.49 -5.16 -6.90
C SER A 129 4.76 -4.54 -5.52
N LEU A 130 5.86 -3.81 -5.35
CA LEU A 130 6.27 -3.24 -4.06
C LEU A 130 5.18 -2.39 -3.39
N PRO A 131 4.39 -1.55 -4.08
CA PRO A 131 3.31 -0.81 -3.45
C PRO A 131 2.25 -1.71 -2.80
N ASN A 132 1.90 -2.82 -3.45
CA ASN A 132 0.94 -3.78 -2.92
C ASN A 132 1.54 -4.55 -1.74
N LEU A 133 2.80 -4.97 -1.83
CA LEU A 133 3.52 -5.59 -0.71
C LEU A 133 3.65 -4.63 0.49
N ALA A 134 3.77 -3.33 0.24
CA ALA A 134 3.78 -2.32 1.29
C ALA A 134 2.42 -2.24 2.02
N LEU A 135 1.29 -2.36 1.30
CA LEU A 135 -0.04 -2.46 1.91
C LEU A 135 -0.17 -3.72 2.78
N TRP A 136 0.36 -4.86 2.34
CA TRP A 136 0.39 -6.09 3.13
C TRP A 136 1.24 -5.93 4.40
N ALA A 137 2.39 -5.29 4.27
CA ALA A 137 3.23 -4.97 5.43
C ALA A 137 2.52 -4.03 6.42
N LEU A 138 1.76 -3.04 5.92
CA LEU A 138 0.93 -2.17 6.77
C LEU A 138 -0.17 -2.95 7.47
N SER A 139 -0.82 -3.90 6.79
CA SER A 139 -1.83 -4.76 7.42
C SER A 139 -1.25 -5.61 8.55
N PHE A 140 -0.02 -6.09 8.39
CA PHE A 140 0.70 -6.74 9.48
C PHE A 140 0.99 -5.78 10.64
N LEU A 141 1.48 -4.56 10.36
CA LEU A 141 1.78 -3.56 11.39
C LEU A 141 0.53 -3.11 12.16
N ALA A 142 -0.60 -2.96 11.47
CA ALA A 142 -1.88 -2.56 12.04
C ALA A 142 -2.69 -3.73 12.66
N GLY A 143 -2.21 -4.98 12.56
CA GLY A 143 -2.80 -6.14 13.24
C GLY A 143 -3.70 -7.06 12.45
N PRO A 144 -4.48 -6.63 11.47
CA PRO A 144 -5.31 -7.55 10.70
C PRO A 144 -4.54 -8.71 10.06
N GLY A 145 -3.23 -8.50 9.82
CA GLY A 145 -2.40 -9.49 9.16
C GLY A 145 -2.62 -9.56 7.67
N VAL A 146 -2.02 -10.56 7.03
CA VAL A 146 -2.10 -10.77 5.58
C VAL A 146 -2.21 -12.25 5.28
N SER A 147 -3.03 -12.60 4.30
CA SER A 147 -3.11 -13.92 3.69
C SER A 147 -2.32 -13.91 2.38
N VAL A 148 -1.31 -14.76 2.26
CA VAL A 148 -0.49 -14.87 1.04
C VAL A 148 -1.08 -15.88 0.08
N VAL A 149 -1.56 -16.98 0.61
CA VAL A 149 -2.32 -18.04 -0.07
C VAL A 149 -3.22 -18.71 0.97
N ASP A 150 -4.20 -19.48 0.52
CA ASP A 150 -5.02 -20.28 1.43
C ASP A 150 -4.14 -21.18 2.33
N GLY A 151 -4.29 -21.02 3.65
CA GLY A 151 -3.49 -21.68 4.66
C GLY A 151 -2.12 -21.04 4.96
N ALA A 152 -1.72 -19.96 4.28
CA ALA A 152 -0.51 -19.20 4.60
C ALA A 152 -0.86 -17.78 5.01
N SER A 153 -0.84 -17.50 6.30
CA SER A 153 -1.13 -16.20 6.88
C SER A 153 0.01 -15.70 7.76
N LEU A 154 0.13 -14.39 7.82
CA LEU A 154 1.08 -13.69 8.68
C LEU A 154 0.32 -12.72 9.58
N THR A 155 0.41 -12.96 10.91
CA THR A 155 -0.24 -12.14 11.94
C THR A 155 0.74 -11.86 13.07
N TRP A 156 0.37 -11.05 14.04
CA TRP A 156 1.19 -10.81 15.24
C TRP A 156 1.44 -12.07 16.07
N SER A 157 0.52 -13.04 16.03
CA SER A 157 0.65 -14.29 16.78
C SER A 157 1.60 -15.28 16.13
N GLY A 158 1.86 -15.15 14.85
CA GLY A 158 2.75 -16.05 14.13
C GLY A 158 2.56 -16.04 12.63
N SER A 159 3.37 -16.87 11.98
CA SER A 159 3.30 -17.19 10.57
C SER A 159 2.84 -18.62 10.39
N SER A 160 1.84 -18.84 9.55
CA SER A 160 1.45 -20.19 9.10
C SER A 160 1.98 -20.44 7.69
N SER A 161 2.39 -21.67 7.41
CA SER A 161 2.88 -22.06 6.10
C SER A 161 1.83 -22.83 5.31
N GLY A 162 1.45 -22.26 4.17
CA GLY A 162 0.89 -23.03 3.06
C GLY A 162 1.95 -23.31 2.00
N LEU A 163 1.56 -23.95 0.91
CA LEU A 163 2.43 -24.06 -0.27
C LEU A 163 2.52 -22.69 -0.94
N LEU A 164 3.57 -21.94 -0.62
CA LEU A 164 3.84 -20.64 -1.23
C LEU A 164 4.22 -20.81 -2.70
N PRO A 165 3.76 -19.90 -3.58
CA PRO A 165 4.27 -19.82 -4.94
C PRO A 165 5.78 -19.56 -4.93
N LEU A 166 6.48 -20.11 -5.94
CA LEU A 166 7.92 -19.89 -6.15
C LEU A 166 8.16 -18.44 -6.65
N VAL A 167 7.91 -17.49 -5.78
CA VAL A 167 8.18 -16.07 -6.01
C VAL A 167 9.26 -15.64 -5.03
N PRO A 168 10.42 -15.14 -5.49
CA PRO A 168 11.57 -14.84 -4.62
C PRO A 168 11.25 -13.96 -3.42
N VAL A 169 10.41 -12.93 -3.57
CA VAL A 169 10.03 -12.06 -2.45
C VAL A 169 9.32 -12.80 -1.32
N PHE A 170 8.59 -13.88 -1.60
CA PHE A 170 7.92 -14.67 -0.56
C PHE A 170 8.90 -15.51 0.28
N ALA A 171 10.11 -15.76 -0.23
CA ALA A 171 11.18 -16.35 0.58
C ALA A 171 11.66 -15.41 1.71
N ALA A 172 11.34 -14.12 1.62
CA ALA A 172 11.62 -13.15 2.68
C ALA A 172 10.62 -13.21 3.84
N LEU A 173 9.48 -13.90 3.70
CA LEU A 173 8.52 -14.05 4.77
C LEU A 173 9.15 -14.76 5.98
N PRO A 174 8.73 -14.42 7.21
CA PRO A 174 9.17 -15.11 8.40
C PRO A 174 8.86 -16.61 8.32
N GLN A 175 9.76 -17.41 8.89
CA GLN A 175 9.56 -18.86 8.97
C GLN A 175 8.29 -19.17 9.76
N PRO A 176 7.59 -20.28 9.41
CA PRO A 176 6.39 -20.71 10.12
C PRO A 176 6.67 -20.93 11.61
N GLY A 177 5.76 -20.44 12.42
CA GLY A 177 5.87 -20.58 13.88
C GLY A 177 5.18 -19.47 14.63
N ALA A 178 5.07 -19.63 15.94
CA ALA A 178 4.53 -18.62 16.84
C ALA A 178 5.56 -17.48 17.03
N PHE A 179 5.08 -16.25 17.03
CA PHE A 179 5.90 -15.10 17.36
C PHE A 179 5.90 -14.81 18.86
N PRO A 180 6.95 -14.16 19.37
CA PRO A 180 6.97 -13.68 20.74
C PRO A 180 5.82 -12.72 21.01
N TRP A 181 5.28 -12.75 22.23
CA TRP A 181 4.15 -11.90 22.64
C TRP A 181 4.35 -10.40 22.38
N PHE A 182 5.61 -9.93 22.42
CA PHE A 182 5.92 -8.52 22.20
C PHE A 182 5.79 -8.10 20.72
N MET A 183 5.54 -9.01 19.79
CA MET A 183 5.32 -8.67 18.38
C MET A 183 4.13 -7.71 18.20
N VAL A 184 3.15 -7.77 19.10
CA VAL A 184 2.03 -6.81 19.11
C VAL A 184 2.49 -5.35 19.21
N LEU A 185 3.70 -5.09 19.75
CA LEU A 185 4.22 -3.72 19.87
C LEU A 185 4.53 -3.06 18.52
N VAL A 186 4.53 -3.80 17.42
CA VAL A 186 4.68 -3.20 16.07
C VAL A 186 3.56 -2.22 15.75
N VAL A 187 2.40 -2.30 16.44
CA VAL A 187 1.29 -1.34 16.36
C VAL A 187 1.71 0.09 16.76
N ILE A 188 2.77 0.23 17.51
CA ILE A 188 3.31 1.55 17.86
C ILE A 188 3.66 2.36 16.61
N VAL A 189 4.04 1.68 15.51
CA VAL A 189 4.42 2.36 14.25
C VAL A 189 3.26 3.18 13.66
N PRO A 190 2.09 2.60 13.36
CA PRO A 190 0.96 3.39 12.87
C PRO A 190 0.47 4.42 13.89
N ILE A 191 0.50 4.14 15.20
CA ILE A 191 0.15 5.12 16.25
C ILE A 191 1.07 6.35 16.19
N LEU A 192 2.38 6.16 16.07
CA LEU A 192 3.32 7.28 15.90
C LEU A 192 3.08 8.04 14.59
N CYS A 193 2.69 7.35 13.52
CA CYS A 193 2.27 7.99 12.28
C CYS A 193 1.01 8.85 12.49
N GLY A 194 0.05 8.40 13.28
CA GLY A 194 -1.12 9.19 13.68
C GLY A 194 -0.72 10.50 14.35
N GLY A 195 0.18 10.44 15.33
CA GLY A 195 0.75 11.63 15.96
C GLY A 195 1.44 12.58 14.99
N PHE A 196 2.18 12.03 14.01
CA PHE A 196 2.82 12.83 12.95
C PHE A 196 1.77 13.49 12.03
N ILE A 197 0.75 12.75 11.60
CA ILE A 197 -0.35 13.25 10.75
C ILE A 197 -1.11 14.35 11.49
N GLY A 198 -1.46 14.12 12.76
CA GLY A 198 -2.13 15.10 13.62
C GLY A 198 -1.33 16.40 13.76
N ARG A 199 -0.01 16.30 14.01
CA ARG A 199 0.88 17.47 14.03
C ARG A 199 0.87 18.23 12.70
N ARG A 200 0.93 17.53 11.58
CA ARG A 200 0.88 18.15 10.25
C ARG A 200 -0.47 18.80 9.98
N ALA A 201 -1.55 18.17 10.36
CA ALA A 201 -2.90 18.70 10.23
C ALA A 201 -3.10 20.00 11.02
N LEU A 202 -2.59 20.03 12.24
CA LEU A 202 -2.69 21.18 13.13
C LEU A 202 -1.75 22.33 12.78
N ALA A 203 -0.68 22.08 12.03
CA ALA A 203 0.22 23.16 11.59
C ALA A 203 -0.48 24.22 10.72
N GLY A 204 -1.54 23.82 10.00
CA GLY A 204 -2.38 24.74 9.21
C GLY A 204 -3.58 25.35 9.97
N VAL A 205 -3.69 25.12 11.29
CA VAL A 205 -4.78 25.61 12.12
C VAL A 205 -4.28 26.68 13.08
N ALA A 206 -5.00 27.81 13.19
CA ALA A 206 -4.62 28.89 14.09
C ALA A 206 -4.53 28.39 15.54
N ARG A 207 -3.51 28.84 16.28
CA ARG A 207 -3.27 28.41 17.67
C ARG A 207 -4.46 28.66 18.61
N LEU A 208 -5.18 29.76 18.37
CA LEU A 208 -6.35 30.17 19.15
C LEU A 208 -7.68 29.53 18.67
N SER A 209 -7.64 28.64 17.68
CA SER A 209 -8.84 27.89 17.27
C SER A 209 -9.35 27.02 18.41
N ASP A 210 -10.67 26.84 18.46
CA ASP A 210 -11.34 25.98 19.42
C ASP A 210 -10.89 24.51 19.30
N LEU A 211 -11.01 23.76 20.37
CA LEU A 211 -10.63 22.35 20.43
C LEU A 211 -11.41 21.51 19.40
N ARG A 212 -12.69 21.83 19.19
CA ARG A 212 -13.54 21.14 18.23
C ARG A 212 -12.97 21.23 16.81
N THR A 213 -12.56 22.42 16.37
CA THR A 213 -11.95 22.62 15.04
C THR A 213 -10.65 21.82 14.91
N LYS A 214 -9.80 21.81 15.94
CA LYS A 214 -8.55 21.04 15.95
C LYS A 214 -8.81 19.54 15.84
N LEU A 215 -9.76 19.02 16.62
CA LEU A 215 -10.14 17.60 16.58
C LEU A 215 -10.76 17.21 15.23
N LEU A 216 -11.62 18.05 14.66
CA LEU A 216 -12.22 17.79 13.35
C LEU A 216 -11.16 17.73 12.24
N VAL A 217 -10.18 18.64 12.24
CA VAL A 217 -9.13 18.65 11.22
C VAL A 217 -8.17 17.47 11.40
N ALA A 218 -7.69 17.21 12.61
CA ALA A 218 -6.78 16.10 12.88
C ALA A 218 -7.47 14.74 12.65
N GLY A 219 -8.68 14.56 13.17
CA GLY A 219 -9.45 13.33 13.00
C GLY A 219 -9.81 13.06 11.54
N SER A 220 -10.19 14.11 10.79
CA SER A 220 -10.44 13.95 9.35
C SER A 220 -9.18 13.59 8.56
N ALA A 221 -8.02 14.09 8.97
CA ALA A 221 -6.76 13.70 8.34
C ALA A 221 -6.42 12.23 8.63
N ALA A 222 -6.59 11.77 9.87
CA ALA A 222 -6.38 10.39 10.27
C ALA A 222 -7.33 9.43 9.53
N VAL A 223 -8.64 9.69 9.59
CA VAL A 223 -9.66 8.90 8.90
C VAL A 223 -9.45 8.93 7.38
N GLY A 224 -9.15 10.10 6.81
CA GLY A 224 -8.85 10.25 5.39
C GLY A 224 -7.64 9.41 4.96
N THR A 225 -6.58 9.37 5.79
CA THR A 225 -5.42 8.49 5.55
C THR A 225 -5.83 7.01 5.55
N ALA A 226 -6.59 6.56 6.56
CA ALA A 226 -7.05 5.19 6.66
C ALA A 226 -7.93 4.79 5.46
N MET A 227 -8.84 5.67 5.06
CA MET A 227 -9.71 5.45 3.88
C MET A 227 -8.91 5.38 2.58
N LEU A 228 -7.89 6.22 2.41
CA LEU A 228 -7.02 6.17 1.22
C LEU A 228 -6.22 4.88 1.18
N ILE A 229 -5.64 4.43 2.30
CA ILE A 229 -4.95 3.13 2.38
C ILE A 229 -5.92 1.99 2.07
N GLY A 230 -7.12 1.98 2.66
CA GLY A 230 -8.13 0.96 2.39
C GLY A 230 -8.60 0.95 0.93
N ALA A 231 -8.78 2.12 0.32
CA ALA A 231 -9.12 2.22 -1.09
C ALA A 231 -8.00 1.69 -2.00
N LEU A 232 -6.73 2.00 -1.67
CA LEU A 232 -5.57 1.45 -2.38
C LEU A 232 -5.49 -0.06 -2.24
N ASP A 233 -5.79 -0.60 -1.04
CA ASP A 233 -5.78 -2.05 -0.80
C ASP A 233 -6.93 -2.76 -1.53
N LEU A 234 -8.13 -2.17 -1.57
CA LEU A 234 -9.25 -2.68 -2.38
C LEU A 234 -8.91 -2.75 -3.88
N VAL A 235 -8.17 -1.76 -4.39
CA VAL A 235 -7.73 -1.72 -5.78
C VAL A 235 -6.56 -2.69 -6.01
N GLY A 236 -5.67 -2.85 -5.03
CA GLY A 236 -4.51 -3.75 -5.07
C GLY A 236 -4.84 -5.20 -4.71
N GLY A 237 -5.96 -5.43 -4.03
CA GLY A 237 -6.44 -6.78 -3.71
C GLY A 237 -6.84 -7.52 -4.97
N ALA A 238 -6.33 -8.72 -5.15
CA ALA A 238 -6.63 -9.54 -6.31
C ALA A 238 -6.95 -10.97 -5.88
N THR A 239 -8.06 -11.48 -6.36
CA THR A 239 -8.24 -12.92 -6.50
C THR A 239 -7.42 -13.37 -7.70
N LEU A 240 -6.27 -13.98 -7.47
CA LEU A 240 -5.36 -14.44 -8.52
C LEU A 240 -5.78 -15.82 -9.10
N GLY A 241 -7.06 -16.11 -9.15
CA GLY A 241 -7.59 -17.35 -9.75
C GLY A 241 -8.55 -18.12 -8.84
N ALA A 242 -8.96 -19.30 -9.31
CA ALA A 242 -9.77 -20.24 -8.55
C ALA A 242 -8.87 -21.10 -7.62
N TYR A 243 -9.42 -21.61 -6.54
CA TYR A 243 -8.80 -22.48 -5.54
C TYR A 243 -7.98 -21.73 -4.47
N ARG A 244 -6.65 -21.90 -4.42
CA ARG A 244 -5.79 -21.45 -3.31
C ARG A 244 -5.40 -19.98 -3.34
N LEU A 245 -5.71 -19.27 -4.42
CA LEU A 245 -5.42 -17.85 -4.62
C LEU A 245 -6.67 -16.99 -4.56
N SER A 246 -7.74 -17.47 -3.94
CA SER A 246 -9.01 -16.74 -3.81
C SER A 246 -8.97 -15.59 -2.81
N ASP A 247 -8.18 -15.72 -1.75
CA ASP A 247 -8.09 -14.74 -0.65
C ASP A 247 -6.63 -14.32 -0.43
N VAL A 248 -6.07 -13.60 -1.41
CA VAL A 248 -4.69 -13.10 -1.36
C VAL A 248 -4.70 -11.62 -1.04
N GLY A 249 -4.00 -11.24 0.03
CA GLY A 249 -3.83 -9.83 0.38
C GLY A 249 -4.18 -9.50 1.82
N ALA A 250 -4.28 -8.21 2.07
CA ALA A 250 -4.77 -7.67 3.32
C ALA A 250 -6.31 -7.64 3.32
N PRO A 251 -6.96 -7.79 4.46
CA PRO A 251 -8.41 -7.63 4.55
C PRO A 251 -8.75 -6.13 4.60
N ALA A 252 -8.97 -5.50 3.44
CA ALA A 252 -9.09 -4.05 3.26
C ALA A 252 -10.03 -3.36 4.25
N GLY A 253 -11.18 -3.96 4.55
CA GLY A 253 -12.11 -3.42 5.53
C GLY A 253 -11.52 -3.37 6.94
N TRP A 254 -10.91 -4.46 7.39
CA TRP A 254 -10.26 -4.54 8.69
C TRP A 254 -9.02 -3.65 8.78
N LEU A 255 -8.23 -3.58 7.71
CA LEU A 255 -7.08 -2.68 7.62
C LEU A 255 -7.51 -1.21 7.77
N THR A 256 -8.57 -0.82 7.06
CA THR A 256 -9.12 0.55 7.17
C THR A 256 -9.58 0.86 8.59
N LEU A 257 -10.30 -0.06 9.24
CA LEU A 257 -10.81 0.14 10.60
C LEU A 257 -9.68 0.18 11.63
N ALA A 258 -8.70 -0.72 11.53
CA ALA A 258 -7.54 -0.75 12.42
C ALA A 258 -6.76 0.57 12.31
N LEU A 259 -6.38 0.97 11.10
CA LEU A 259 -5.68 2.23 10.88
C LEU A 259 -6.50 3.44 11.32
N ALA A 260 -7.83 3.46 11.11
CA ALA A 260 -8.66 4.55 11.59
C ALA A 260 -8.61 4.69 13.11
N GLY A 261 -8.56 3.56 13.84
CA GLY A 261 -8.43 3.58 15.31
C GLY A 261 -7.03 3.95 15.80
N GLU A 262 -5.99 3.51 15.11
CA GLU A 262 -4.59 3.71 15.51
C GLU A 262 -4.05 5.10 15.17
N LEU A 263 -4.58 5.71 14.11
CA LEU A 263 -4.18 7.05 13.68
C LEU A 263 -4.90 8.17 14.43
N LEU A 264 -6.00 7.87 15.14
CA LEU A 264 -6.76 8.84 15.95
C LEU A 264 -6.12 9.04 17.33
#